data_3508c89fc4a1690baa28f0a6472ba49b
#
_entry.id   3508c89fc4a1690baa28f0a6472ba49b
#
_cell.length_a   1.000
_cell.length_b   1.000
_cell.length_c   1.000
_cell.angle_alpha   90.00
_cell.angle_beta   90.00
_cell.angle_gamma   90.00
#
_symmetry.space_group_name_H-M   'P 1'
#
loop_
_entity.id
_entity.type
_entity.pdbx_description
1 polymer ?
#
loop_
_entity_poly.entity_id
_entity_poly.type
_entity_poly.pdbx_seq_one_letter_code
_entity_poly.pdbx_strand_id
1 'polypeptide(L)'
;MTTMHKVKPAHTAYCAFILWGDKFDEQVATVFATELRRLGVCVKIVGLAGLQAAGAHGLVIVADLTLGHALPLVDKAICVVIPCNAATLRRSEDDPRLTEFFKRALVHNAQFVVNHSDVIEQTSLKTLSAPTTRFLIYTDGDDLIALARGMAISLSI
;
A
#
# COMPACT_ATOMS: atom_id res chain seq x y z
N MET A 1 -16.59 -21.51 -24.67
CA MET A 1 -15.79 -21.68 -24.30
C MET A 1 -14.66 -20.84 -24.09
N THR A 2 -13.83 -20.71 -24.73
CA THR A 2 -12.61 -19.97 -24.51
C THR A 2 -12.78 -18.52 -24.20
N THR A 3 -13.92 -17.98 -24.45
CA THR A 3 -14.10 -16.55 -24.28
C THR A 3 -14.08 -16.10 -22.85
N MET A 4 -14.28 -17.03 -21.93
CA MET A 4 -14.35 -16.59 -20.60
C MET A 4 -13.12 -16.03 -20.04
N HIS A 5 -11.98 -16.55 -20.36
CA HIS A 5 -10.82 -16.01 -19.73
C HIS A 5 -10.43 -14.66 -20.21
N LYS A 6 -11.06 -14.16 -21.23
CA LYS A 6 -10.74 -12.82 -21.66
C LYS A 6 -11.26 -11.77 -20.71
N VAL A 7 -12.23 -12.12 -19.90
CA VAL A 7 -12.77 -11.16 -18.97
C VAL A 7 -11.89 -11.01 -17.75
N LYS A 8 -11.25 -12.11 -17.33
CA LYS A 8 -10.48 -12.09 -16.10
C LYS A 8 -9.34 -11.12 -16.07
N PRO A 9 -8.55 -10.98 -17.12
CA PRO A 9 -7.40 -10.07 -17.05
C PRO A 9 -7.76 -8.65 -16.71
N ALA A 10 -8.95 -8.22 -17.06
CA ALA A 10 -9.36 -6.85 -16.75
C ALA A 10 -9.45 -6.61 -15.25
N HIS A 11 -9.89 -7.60 -14.49
CA HIS A 11 -10.00 -7.44 -13.06
C HIS A 11 -8.65 -7.47 -12.36
N THR A 12 -7.69 -8.21 -12.91
CA THR A 12 -6.38 -8.29 -12.30
C THR A 12 -5.50 -7.10 -12.62
N ALA A 13 -5.99 -6.16 -13.45
CA ALA A 13 -5.23 -4.97 -13.78
C ALA A 13 -5.06 -4.03 -12.58
N TYR A 14 -5.96 -4.08 -11.59
CA TYR A 14 -5.92 -3.18 -10.45
C TYR A 14 -5.40 -3.90 -9.22
N CYS A 15 -4.54 -3.24 -8.47
CA CYS A 15 -3.89 -3.85 -7.31
C CYS A 15 -3.85 -2.91 -6.12
N ALA A 16 -3.78 -3.52 -4.95
CA ALA A 16 -3.37 -2.83 -3.74
C ALA A 16 -1.86 -2.96 -3.63
N PHE A 17 -1.19 -1.86 -3.30
CA PHE A 17 0.25 -1.84 -3.08
C PHE A 17 0.52 -1.66 -1.60
N ILE A 18 1.36 -2.52 -1.03
CA ILE A 18 1.80 -2.42 0.35
C ILE A 18 3.27 -2.03 0.33
N LEU A 19 3.59 -0.88 0.90
CA LEU A 19 4.97 -0.43 0.95
C LEU A 19 5.72 -1.21 2.01
N TRP A 20 6.98 -1.54 1.72
CA TRP A 20 7.81 -2.29 2.64
C TRP A 20 9.22 -1.70 2.65
N GLY A 21 9.75 -1.52 3.83
CA GLY A 21 11.08 -0.98 4.01
C GLY A 21 11.60 -1.27 5.40
N ASP A 22 12.82 -0.83 5.68
CA ASP A 22 13.46 -1.04 6.95
C ASP A 22 12.64 -0.43 8.08
N LYS A 23 12.41 -1.23 9.13
CA LYS A 23 11.64 -0.85 10.33
C LYS A 23 10.15 -0.61 10.11
N PHE A 24 9.62 -1.06 9.00
CA PHE A 24 8.17 -1.04 8.79
C PHE A 24 7.51 -2.09 9.69
N ASP A 25 6.21 -1.96 9.92
CA ASP A 25 5.46 -2.83 10.81
C ASP A 25 5.08 -4.13 10.08
N GLU A 26 5.68 -5.23 10.51
CA GLU A 26 5.45 -6.54 9.89
C GLU A 26 4.01 -7.00 10.04
N GLN A 27 3.41 -6.75 11.20
CA GLN A 27 2.06 -7.22 11.44
C GLN A 27 1.08 -6.55 10.50
N VAL A 28 1.17 -5.24 10.35
CA VAL A 28 0.29 -4.50 9.45
C VAL A 28 0.48 -4.97 8.02
N ALA A 29 1.73 -5.07 7.56
CA ALA A 29 2.02 -5.48 6.19
C ALA A 29 1.48 -6.87 5.90
N THR A 30 1.73 -7.84 6.78
CA THR A 30 1.31 -9.22 6.55
C THR A 30 -0.19 -9.40 6.68
N VAL A 31 -0.83 -8.74 7.63
CA VAL A 31 -2.28 -8.85 7.78
C VAL A 31 -3.00 -8.28 6.57
N PHE A 32 -2.62 -7.09 6.12
CA PHE A 32 -3.25 -6.52 4.94
C PHE A 32 -2.97 -7.37 3.69
N ALA A 33 -1.73 -7.84 3.52
CA ALA A 33 -1.40 -8.68 2.37
C ALA A 33 -2.23 -9.96 2.35
N THR A 34 -2.29 -10.66 3.48
CA THR A 34 -2.97 -11.95 3.52
C THR A 34 -4.49 -11.80 3.43
N GLU A 35 -5.07 -10.86 4.15
CA GLU A 35 -6.53 -10.70 4.13
C GLU A 35 -7.04 -10.18 2.80
N LEU A 36 -6.33 -9.25 2.17
CA LEU A 36 -6.73 -8.77 0.86
C LEU A 36 -6.63 -9.88 -0.19
N ARG A 37 -5.53 -10.65 -0.16
CA ARG A 37 -5.35 -11.77 -1.10
C ARG A 37 -6.39 -12.86 -0.90
N ARG A 38 -6.76 -13.14 0.35
CA ARG A 38 -7.77 -14.16 0.64
C ARG A 38 -9.11 -13.83 -0.01
N LEU A 39 -9.43 -12.56 -0.12
CA LEU A 39 -10.70 -12.10 -0.69
C LEU A 39 -10.56 -11.71 -2.17
N GLY A 40 -9.48 -12.11 -2.82
CA GLY A 40 -9.33 -12.00 -4.26
C GLY A 40 -8.74 -10.69 -4.76
N VAL A 41 -8.28 -9.82 -3.88
CA VAL A 41 -7.65 -8.56 -4.30
C VAL A 41 -6.21 -8.84 -4.71
N CYS A 42 -5.81 -8.32 -5.87
CA CYS A 42 -4.41 -8.35 -6.29
C CYS A 42 -3.60 -7.49 -5.33
N VAL A 43 -2.53 -8.04 -4.77
CA VAL A 43 -1.66 -7.32 -3.83
C VAL A 43 -0.22 -7.44 -4.28
N LYS A 44 0.49 -6.31 -4.30
CA LYS A 44 1.93 -6.27 -4.55
C LYS A 44 2.61 -5.60 -3.37
N ILE A 45 3.60 -6.27 -2.81
CA ILE A 45 4.46 -5.67 -1.78
C ILE A 45 5.62 -4.99 -2.48
N VAL A 46 5.80 -3.70 -2.20
CA VAL A 46 6.78 -2.86 -2.90
C VAL A 46 7.92 -2.52 -1.97
N GLY A 47 9.12 -2.97 -2.31
CA GLY A 47 10.31 -2.68 -1.52
C GLY A 47 10.87 -1.30 -1.82
N LEU A 48 10.95 -0.45 -0.81
CA LEU A 48 11.40 0.93 -0.97
C LEU A 48 12.91 1.04 -1.10
N ALA A 49 13.66 0.14 -0.45
CA ALA A 49 15.11 0.17 -0.48
C ALA A 49 15.69 -1.15 -0.99
N GLY A 50 14.97 -1.83 -1.87
CA GLY A 50 15.35 -3.13 -2.41
C GLY A 50 14.31 -4.17 -2.11
N LEU A 51 14.57 -5.42 -2.52
CA LEU A 51 13.57 -6.48 -2.36
C LEU A 51 13.46 -7.02 -0.94
N GLN A 52 14.49 -6.88 -0.11
CA GLN A 52 14.47 -7.41 1.25
C GLN A 52 14.68 -6.30 2.26
N ALA A 53 13.92 -6.35 3.33
CA ALA A 53 14.14 -5.47 4.46
C ALA A 53 13.62 -6.14 5.73
N ALA A 54 14.20 -5.78 6.86
CA ALA A 54 13.77 -6.26 8.16
C ALA A 54 12.79 -5.26 8.76
N GLY A 55 11.68 -5.74 9.26
CA GLY A 55 10.69 -4.90 9.91
C GLY A 55 11.10 -4.45 11.29
N ALA A 56 10.23 -3.71 11.95
CA ALA A 56 10.48 -3.14 13.27
C ALA A 56 10.79 -4.21 14.32
N HIS A 57 10.29 -5.42 14.13
CA HIS A 57 10.52 -6.53 15.07
C HIS A 57 11.44 -7.61 14.49
N GLY A 58 12.18 -7.28 13.43
CA GLY A 58 13.24 -8.14 12.91
C GLY A 58 12.82 -9.17 11.87
N LEU A 59 11.55 -9.25 11.52
CA LEU A 59 11.11 -10.19 10.50
C LEU A 59 11.52 -9.68 9.12
N VAL A 60 12.21 -10.52 8.35
CA VAL A 60 12.60 -10.15 6.99
C VAL A 60 11.50 -10.55 6.03
N ILE A 61 11.01 -9.59 5.25
CA ILE A 61 10.02 -9.83 4.20
C ILE A 61 10.66 -9.53 2.86
N VAL A 62 10.43 -10.42 1.89
CA VAL A 62 10.85 -10.22 0.51
C VAL A 62 9.69 -9.63 -0.26
N ALA A 63 9.91 -8.44 -0.84
CA ALA A 63 8.88 -7.75 -1.60
C ALA A 63 8.68 -8.40 -2.97
N ASP A 64 7.51 -8.16 -3.56
CA ASP A 64 7.21 -8.63 -4.91
C ASP A 64 7.91 -7.77 -5.97
N LEU A 65 8.04 -6.49 -5.71
CA LEU A 65 8.57 -5.50 -6.65
C LEU A 65 9.47 -4.52 -5.92
N THR A 66 10.44 -3.97 -6.63
CA THR A 66 11.14 -2.77 -6.15
C THR A 66 10.29 -1.54 -6.45
N LEU A 67 10.60 -0.42 -5.82
CA LEU A 67 9.90 0.84 -6.08
C LEU A 67 10.02 1.25 -7.56
N GLY A 68 11.20 1.08 -8.14
CA GLY A 68 11.39 1.41 -9.56
C GLY A 68 10.51 0.57 -10.48
N HIS A 69 10.34 -0.71 -10.18
CA HIS A 69 9.48 -1.58 -10.99
C HIS A 69 8.00 -1.33 -10.72
N ALA A 70 7.65 -0.80 -9.55
CA ALA A 70 6.26 -0.50 -9.23
C ALA A 70 5.76 0.77 -9.90
N LEU A 71 6.64 1.74 -10.16
CA LEU A 71 6.23 3.03 -10.74
C LEU A 71 5.37 2.91 -12.00
N PRO A 72 5.73 2.09 -12.99
CA PRO A 72 4.89 1.97 -14.18
C PRO A 72 3.51 1.38 -13.92
N LEU A 73 3.31 0.75 -12.77
CA LEU A 73 2.07 0.06 -12.44
C LEU A 73 1.15 0.88 -11.53
N VAL A 74 1.62 2.03 -11.04
CA VAL A 74 0.91 2.75 -9.98
C VAL A 74 -0.41 3.36 -10.45
N ASP A 75 -0.59 3.57 -11.74
CA ASP A 75 -1.87 4.03 -12.27
C ASP A 75 -2.97 2.96 -12.12
N LYS A 76 -2.60 1.73 -11.78
CA LYS A 76 -3.55 0.67 -11.44
C LYS A 76 -3.76 0.52 -9.95
N ALA A 77 -3.23 1.42 -9.14
CA ALA A 77 -3.36 1.34 -7.69
C ALA A 77 -4.78 1.68 -7.25
N ILE A 78 -5.43 0.76 -6.54
CA ILE A 78 -6.70 1.03 -5.90
C ILE A 78 -6.52 1.33 -4.42
N CYS A 79 -5.39 0.93 -3.86
CA CYS A 79 -5.09 1.11 -2.45
C CYS A 79 -3.58 1.15 -2.26
N VAL A 80 -3.12 1.99 -1.35
CA VAL A 80 -1.71 2.04 -0.92
C VAL A 80 -1.69 1.92 0.59
N VAL A 81 -1.06 0.86 1.11
CA VAL A 81 -0.91 0.64 2.55
C VAL A 81 0.48 1.08 2.95
N ILE A 82 0.57 1.94 3.95
CA ILE A 82 1.83 2.48 4.46
C ILE A 82 2.01 1.99 5.90
N PRO A 83 2.64 0.84 6.12
CA PRO A 83 2.74 0.24 7.45
C PRO A 83 3.94 0.76 8.23
N CYS A 84 3.99 2.07 8.44
CA CYS A 84 5.06 2.68 9.23
C CYS A 84 4.61 4.01 9.79
N ASN A 85 5.38 4.53 10.76
CA ASN A 85 5.08 5.84 11.33
C ASN A 85 5.64 6.97 10.47
N ALA A 86 5.31 8.20 10.84
CA ALA A 86 5.69 9.39 10.09
C ALA A 86 7.22 9.54 9.95
N ALA A 87 7.95 9.30 11.03
CA ALA A 87 9.41 9.45 11.00
C ALA A 87 10.07 8.47 10.04
N THR A 88 9.59 7.24 10.04
CA THR A 88 10.10 6.20 9.12
C THR A 88 9.77 6.53 7.68
N LEU A 89 8.55 6.99 7.42
CA LEU A 89 8.16 7.36 6.06
C LEU A 89 8.99 8.55 5.56
N ARG A 90 9.21 9.54 6.41
CA ARG A 90 10.01 10.71 6.02
C ARG A 90 11.41 10.34 5.59
N ARG A 91 12.03 9.38 6.26
CA ARG A 91 13.36 8.91 5.83
C ARG A 91 13.32 8.27 4.45
N SER A 92 12.24 7.56 4.15
CA SER A 92 12.07 6.93 2.84
C SER A 92 11.81 7.97 1.74
N GLU A 93 11.31 9.13 2.10
CA GLU A 93 11.02 10.20 1.14
C GLU A 93 12.26 10.90 0.59
N ASP A 94 13.45 10.54 1.07
CA ASP A 94 14.68 10.99 0.44
C ASP A 94 14.79 10.45 -0.99
N ASP A 95 14.12 9.36 -1.29
CA ASP A 95 14.05 8.83 -2.65
C ASP A 95 12.90 9.52 -3.41
N PRO A 96 13.20 10.32 -4.44
CA PRO A 96 12.15 11.04 -5.17
C PRO A 96 11.15 10.14 -5.88
N ARG A 97 11.49 8.87 -6.11
CA ARG A 97 10.56 7.92 -6.71
C ARG A 97 9.37 7.64 -5.80
N LEU A 98 9.54 7.75 -4.47
CA LEU A 98 8.43 7.55 -3.56
C LEU A 98 7.41 8.66 -3.68
N THR A 99 7.86 9.92 -3.76
CA THR A 99 6.97 11.05 -3.98
C THR A 99 6.22 10.91 -5.31
N GLU A 100 6.92 10.47 -6.33
CA GLU A 100 6.30 10.25 -7.64
C GLU A 100 5.25 9.13 -7.57
N PHE A 101 5.55 8.07 -6.82
CA PHE A 101 4.60 6.97 -6.59
C PHE A 101 3.32 7.51 -5.95
N PHE A 102 3.45 8.32 -4.90
CA PHE A 102 2.29 8.91 -4.24
C PHE A 102 1.49 9.79 -5.17
N LYS A 103 2.17 10.65 -5.94
CA LYS A 103 1.47 11.53 -6.88
C LYS A 103 0.60 10.74 -7.86
N ARG A 104 1.17 9.70 -8.45
CA ARG A 104 0.43 8.89 -9.42
C ARG A 104 -0.73 8.15 -8.78
N ALA A 105 -0.53 7.59 -7.60
CA ALA A 105 -1.60 6.91 -6.88
C ALA A 105 -2.74 7.86 -6.54
N LEU A 106 -2.42 9.07 -6.13
CA LEU A 106 -3.42 10.08 -5.77
C LEU A 106 -4.22 10.54 -6.99
N VAL A 107 -3.56 10.71 -8.13
CA VAL A 107 -4.25 11.09 -9.37
C VAL A 107 -5.30 10.04 -9.74
N HIS A 108 -5.03 8.79 -9.46
CA HIS A 108 -5.96 7.70 -9.80
C HIS A 108 -6.90 7.36 -8.64
N ASN A 109 -7.00 8.23 -7.64
CA ASN A 109 -7.94 8.10 -6.53
C ASN A 109 -7.76 6.84 -5.68
N ALA A 110 -6.52 6.37 -5.55
CA ALA A 110 -6.23 5.27 -4.66
C ALA A 110 -6.58 5.64 -3.22
N GLN A 111 -7.09 4.69 -2.46
CA GLN A 111 -7.29 4.86 -1.03
C GLN A 111 -5.98 4.58 -0.30
N PHE A 112 -5.64 5.42 0.67
CA PHE A 112 -4.42 5.25 1.45
C PHE A 112 -4.73 4.74 2.84
N VAL A 113 -3.96 3.78 3.33
CA VAL A 113 -4.05 3.25 4.68
C VAL A 113 -2.82 3.69 5.45
N VAL A 114 -3.01 4.46 6.51
CA VAL A 114 -1.92 5.06 7.26
C VAL A 114 -2.10 4.87 8.77
N ASN A 115 -0.97 4.84 9.49
CA ASN A 115 -0.96 4.78 10.93
C ASN A 115 -0.97 6.20 11.49
N HIS A 116 -2.04 6.59 12.12
CA HIS A 116 -2.27 7.92 12.69
C HIS A 116 -2.29 9.04 11.64
N SER A 117 -2.93 10.13 12.01
CA SER A 117 -3.04 11.29 11.13
C SER A 117 -1.71 12.00 10.91
N ASP A 118 -0.74 11.85 11.80
CA ASP A 118 0.57 12.48 11.64
C ASP A 118 1.37 11.91 10.47
N VAL A 119 1.08 10.70 10.01
CA VAL A 119 1.67 10.19 8.76
C VAL A 119 1.27 11.09 7.59
N ILE A 120 0.06 11.63 7.62
CA ILE A 120 -0.37 12.57 6.59
C ILE A 120 0.24 13.94 6.87
N GLU A 121 0.12 14.44 8.10
CA GLU A 121 0.49 15.81 8.45
C GLU A 121 1.98 16.10 8.38
N GLN A 122 2.80 15.09 8.60
CA GLN A 122 4.25 15.27 8.71
C GLN A 122 5.04 14.75 7.51
N THR A 123 4.37 14.31 6.46
CA THR A 123 5.03 13.77 5.27
C THR A 123 4.55 14.50 4.02
N SER A 124 5.08 14.10 2.86
CA SER A 124 4.67 14.69 1.59
C SER A 124 3.19 14.52 1.29
N LEU A 125 2.52 13.56 1.96
CA LEU A 125 1.09 13.35 1.74
C LEU A 125 0.27 14.58 2.08
N LYS A 126 0.75 15.43 3.01
CA LYS A 126 0.04 16.64 3.36
C LYS A 126 -0.15 17.56 2.16
N THR A 127 0.92 17.78 1.39
CA THR A 127 0.87 18.70 0.25
C THR A 127 0.35 18.03 -1.01
N LEU A 128 0.52 16.72 -1.13
CA LEU A 128 0.11 16.00 -2.34
C LEU A 128 -1.36 15.61 -2.34
N SER A 129 -1.95 15.38 -1.15
CA SER A 129 -3.33 14.93 -1.08
C SER A 129 -4.32 16.06 -1.32
N ALA A 130 -5.51 15.70 -1.78
CA ALA A 130 -6.61 16.62 -2.01
C ALA A 130 -7.70 16.38 -0.95
N PRO A 131 -8.67 17.30 -0.78
CA PRO A 131 -9.79 17.04 0.14
C PRO A 131 -10.57 15.79 -0.19
N THR A 132 -10.55 15.34 -1.45
CA THR A 132 -11.25 14.14 -1.89
C THR A 132 -10.45 12.87 -1.67
N THR A 133 -9.18 12.95 -1.28
CA THR A 133 -8.34 11.78 -1.02
C THR A 133 -8.90 10.99 0.14
N ARG A 134 -9.04 9.67 -0.05
CA ARG A 134 -9.58 8.80 0.98
C ARG A 134 -8.46 8.19 1.79
N PHE A 135 -8.50 8.41 3.11
CA PHE A 135 -7.56 7.82 4.04
C PHE A 135 -8.30 6.91 5.02
N LEU A 136 -7.79 5.69 5.19
CA LEU A 136 -8.16 4.84 6.30
C LEU A 136 -7.05 4.96 7.32
N ILE A 137 -7.37 5.48 8.51
CA ILE A 137 -6.39 5.68 9.56
C ILE A 137 -6.58 4.60 10.60
N TYR A 138 -5.53 3.81 10.84
CA TYR A 138 -5.55 2.81 11.90
C TYR A 138 -4.64 3.25 13.04
N THR A 139 -4.88 2.75 14.24
CA THR A 139 -4.06 3.03 15.41
C THR A 139 -3.70 1.73 16.10
N ASP A 140 -2.76 1.81 17.03
CA ASP A 140 -2.37 0.64 17.82
C ASP A 140 -3.59 0.13 18.59
N GLY A 141 -3.76 -1.17 18.60
CA GLY A 141 -4.90 -1.79 19.26
C GLY A 141 -6.12 -2.00 18.39
N ASP A 142 -6.14 -1.47 17.18
CA ASP A 142 -7.22 -1.73 16.25
C ASP A 142 -7.18 -3.19 15.79
N ASP A 143 -8.35 -3.71 15.43
CA ASP A 143 -8.46 -5.03 14.85
C ASP A 143 -8.06 -4.94 13.36
N LEU A 144 -6.80 -5.21 13.09
CA LEU A 144 -6.25 -5.09 11.73
C LEU A 144 -6.91 -6.07 10.76
N ILE A 145 -7.26 -7.26 11.24
CA ILE A 145 -7.91 -8.27 10.40
C ILE A 145 -9.27 -7.75 9.95
N ALA A 146 -10.05 -7.20 10.87
CA ALA A 146 -11.36 -6.65 10.55
C ALA A 146 -11.24 -5.47 9.58
N LEU A 147 -10.25 -4.60 9.80
CA LEU A 147 -10.02 -3.45 8.91
C LEU A 147 -9.65 -3.92 7.51
N ALA A 148 -8.74 -4.88 7.40
CA ALA A 148 -8.30 -5.39 6.11
C ALA A 148 -9.44 -6.09 5.36
N ARG A 149 -10.25 -6.87 6.07
CA ARG A 149 -11.41 -7.54 5.46
C ARG A 149 -12.45 -6.53 4.99
N GLY A 150 -12.71 -5.52 5.80
CA GLY A 150 -13.65 -4.46 5.40
C GLY A 150 -13.18 -3.72 4.17
N MET A 151 -11.89 -3.45 4.08
CA MET A 151 -11.31 -2.81 2.91
C MET A 151 -11.40 -3.73 1.68
N ALA A 152 -11.11 -5.02 1.83
CA ALA A 152 -11.19 -5.96 0.72
C ALA A 152 -12.60 -6.01 0.13
N ILE A 153 -13.62 -6.00 0.98
CA ILE A 153 -15.01 -5.96 0.53
C ILE A 153 -15.29 -4.68 -0.24
N SER A 154 -14.82 -3.56 0.29
CA SER A 154 -15.00 -2.25 -0.36
C SER A 154 -14.32 -2.20 -1.72
N LEU A 155 -13.12 -2.76 -1.83
CA LEU A 155 -12.36 -2.72 -3.08
C LEU A 155 -12.88 -3.69 -4.14
N SER A 156 -13.58 -4.73 -3.74
CA SER A 156 -14.05 -5.74 -4.67
C SER A 156 -15.38 -5.37 -5.32
N ILE A 157 -16.01 -4.30 -4.90
CA ILE A 157 -17.24 -3.80 -5.52
C ILE A 157 -16.93 -2.91 -6.75
#